data_9b28962dd9cce0c10055017b0b800adf
#
_entry.id   9b28962dd9cce0c10055017b0b800adf
#
_cell.length_a   1.000
_cell.length_b   1.000
_cell.length_c   1.000
_cell.angle_alpha   90.00
_cell.angle_beta   90.00
_cell.angle_gamma   90.00
#
_symmetry.space_group_name_H-M   'P 1'
#
loop_
_entity.id
_entity.type
_entity.pdbx_description
1 polymer ?
#
loop_
_entity_poly.entity_id
_entity_poly.type
_entity_poly.pdbx_seq_one_letter_code
_entity_poly.pdbx_strand_id
1 'polypeptide(L)'
;MKTAIKLLVILLMITMQSCTTKKDNPIVYKTDSLVIEQITPTVFKHKTYLQTQDFGKVGCNGMIYITNNEALVFDTPTNDVVSKELIEWITTKKNAKVSGVVVNHFHKDCLGGLKEFHQQDIPSYANNLTIELAKKQNYTIPQNGFKGKLTLSLGTHKVVTQFLGEGHTKDNTVSYVESEKVLYGGCMLKSLKAGKGNLEDANVFAWSTTVANVKSTFPNIKTVIPGHGKVGDSSLLDYTIKMFKQ
;
A
#
# COMPACT_ATOMS: atom_id res chain seq x y z
N MET A 1 21.17 34.81 -68.58
CA MET A 1 21.36 34.97 -67.13
C MET A 1 20.21 34.26 -66.48
N LYS A 2 20.44 33.08 -65.85
CA LYS A 2 19.42 32.27 -65.24
C LYS A 2 19.55 32.45 -63.72
N THR A 3 18.55 33.11 -63.07
CA THR A 3 18.50 33.34 -61.64
C THR A 3 17.88 32.12 -61.00
N ALA A 4 18.65 31.37 -60.24
CA ALA A 4 18.14 30.22 -59.45
C ALA A 4 17.55 30.71 -58.15
N ILE A 5 16.26 30.52 -57.95
CA ILE A 5 15.55 30.75 -56.69
C ILE A 5 15.75 29.52 -55.80
N LYS A 6 16.49 29.67 -54.68
CA LYS A 6 16.62 28.62 -53.65
C LYS A 6 15.43 28.69 -52.72
N LEU A 7 14.53 27.71 -52.82
CA LEU A 7 13.41 27.53 -51.90
C LEU A 7 13.93 26.90 -50.60
N LEU A 8 13.98 27.67 -49.54
CA LEU A 8 14.36 27.20 -48.20
C LEU A 8 13.11 26.60 -47.51
N VAL A 9 12.99 25.29 -47.52
CA VAL A 9 11.93 24.58 -46.77
C VAL A 9 12.35 24.48 -45.32
N ILE A 10 11.81 25.33 -44.45
CA ILE A 10 11.97 25.22 -42.99
C ILE A 10 10.97 24.16 -42.48
N LEU A 11 11.48 22.96 -42.19
CA LEU A 11 10.70 21.89 -41.59
C LEU A 11 10.54 22.18 -40.09
N LEU A 12 9.39 22.76 -39.73
CA LEU A 12 9.03 23.03 -38.33
C LEU A 12 8.66 21.70 -37.62
N MET A 13 9.62 21.04 -36.96
CA MET A 13 9.34 19.90 -36.11
C MET A 13 8.57 20.38 -34.85
N ILE A 14 7.24 20.29 -34.90
CA ILE A 14 6.40 20.44 -33.72
C ILE A 14 6.60 19.19 -32.87
N THR A 15 7.43 19.26 -31.83
CA THR A 15 7.53 18.24 -30.81
C THR A 15 6.24 18.31 -29.96
N MET A 16 5.28 17.46 -30.27
CA MET A 16 4.13 17.22 -29.42
C MET A 16 4.65 16.63 -28.11
N GLN A 17 4.93 17.46 -27.12
CA GLN A 17 5.09 17.02 -25.75
C GLN A 17 3.72 16.53 -25.26
N SER A 18 3.48 15.22 -25.40
CA SER A 18 2.33 14.55 -24.80
C SER A 18 2.48 14.62 -23.27
N CYS A 19 1.85 15.60 -22.68
CA CYS A 19 1.68 15.67 -21.24
C CYS A 19 0.71 14.54 -20.86
N THR A 20 1.22 13.33 -20.60
CA THR A 20 0.42 12.22 -20.10
C THR A 20 -0.03 12.57 -18.67
N THR A 21 -1.20 13.18 -18.55
CA THR A 21 -1.88 13.28 -17.24
C THR A 21 -2.12 11.86 -16.76
N LYS A 22 -1.43 11.48 -15.68
CA LYS A 22 -1.60 10.17 -15.04
C LYS A 22 -3.07 10.03 -14.64
N LYS A 23 -3.82 9.18 -15.35
CA LYS A 23 -5.25 8.98 -15.12
C LYS A 23 -5.43 8.40 -13.72
N ASP A 24 -6.35 8.94 -12.93
CA ASP A 24 -6.68 8.37 -11.61
C ASP A 24 -7.18 6.92 -11.80
N ASN A 25 -6.86 6.06 -10.84
CA ASN A 25 -7.28 4.67 -10.86
C ASN A 25 -8.83 4.58 -10.79
N PRO A 26 -9.46 3.67 -11.54
CA PRO A 26 -10.91 3.56 -11.53
C PRO A 26 -11.43 3.12 -10.16
N ILE A 27 -12.44 3.83 -9.65
CA ILE A 27 -13.18 3.44 -8.46
C ILE A 27 -14.17 2.35 -8.88
N VAL A 28 -14.05 1.16 -8.28
CA VAL A 28 -14.88 -0.01 -8.58
C VAL A 28 -15.93 -0.30 -7.49
N TYR A 29 -15.79 0.35 -6.33
CA TYR A 29 -16.76 0.31 -5.24
C TYR A 29 -16.64 1.57 -4.38
N LYS A 30 -17.78 2.11 -3.90
CA LYS A 30 -17.77 3.30 -3.06
C LYS A 30 -19.02 3.36 -2.18
N THR A 31 -18.78 3.54 -0.87
CA THR A 31 -19.73 3.98 0.15
C THR A 31 -19.15 5.17 0.91
N ASP A 32 -19.81 5.63 1.97
CA ASP A 32 -19.30 6.71 2.82
C ASP A 32 -18.09 6.26 3.67
N SER A 33 -17.98 4.94 3.94
CA SER A 33 -16.95 4.34 4.79
C SER A 33 -15.85 3.61 4.04
N LEU A 34 -16.12 3.10 2.83
CA LEU A 34 -15.22 2.28 2.04
C LEU A 34 -15.16 2.74 0.58
N VAL A 35 -13.95 2.94 0.08
CA VAL A 35 -13.69 3.17 -1.35
C VAL A 35 -12.70 2.14 -1.84
N ILE A 36 -13.01 1.46 -2.96
CA ILE A 36 -12.09 0.50 -3.59
C ILE A 36 -11.72 0.99 -4.99
N GLU A 37 -10.43 1.15 -5.20
CA GLU A 37 -9.83 1.54 -6.48
C GLU A 37 -9.09 0.35 -7.09
N GLN A 38 -9.26 0.12 -8.38
CA GLN A 38 -8.53 -0.93 -9.10
C GLN A 38 -7.16 -0.38 -9.53
N ILE A 39 -6.09 -1.04 -9.12
CA ILE A 39 -4.70 -0.66 -9.41
C ILE A 39 -4.17 -1.42 -10.63
N THR A 40 -4.38 -2.75 -10.63
CA THR A 40 -4.14 -3.66 -11.77
C THR A 40 -5.35 -4.57 -11.90
N PRO A 41 -5.43 -5.48 -12.88
CA PRO A 41 -6.53 -6.44 -12.94
C PRO A 41 -6.72 -7.28 -11.68
N THR A 42 -5.66 -7.51 -10.90
CA THR A 42 -5.64 -8.39 -9.72
C THR A 42 -5.33 -7.67 -8.40
N VAL A 43 -4.84 -6.42 -8.45
CA VAL A 43 -4.54 -5.63 -7.24
C VAL A 43 -5.52 -4.48 -7.11
N PHE A 44 -6.07 -4.32 -5.91
CA PHE A 44 -6.97 -3.23 -5.55
C PHE A 44 -6.43 -2.51 -4.30
N LYS A 45 -6.73 -1.22 -4.20
CA LYS A 45 -6.54 -0.44 -2.98
C LYS A 45 -7.89 -0.23 -2.33
N HIS A 46 -8.06 -0.60 -1.08
CA HIS A 46 -9.17 -0.11 -0.27
C HIS A 46 -8.74 1.14 0.50
N LYS A 47 -9.68 2.04 0.71
CA LYS A 47 -9.50 3.24 1.55
C LYS A 47 -10.67 3.34 2.52
N THR A 48 -10.35 3.45 3.79
CA THR A 48 -11.27 3.67 4.90
C THR A 48 -10.86 4.91 5.68
N TYR A 49 -11.55 5.25 6.76
CA TYR A 49 -11.30 6.51 7.45
C TYR A 49 -11.16 6.28 8.95
N LEU A 50 -10.13 6.89 9.54
CA LEU A 50 -9.89 6.94 10.96
C LEU A 50 -10.09 8.38 11.45
N GLN A 51 -10.90 8.56 12.51
CA GLN A 51 -10.99 9.84 13.19
C GLN A 51 -9.87 9.94 14.23
N THR A 52 -9.01 10.92 14.09
CA THR A 52 -7.90 11.19 15.00
C THR A 52 -8.11 12.54 15.69
N GLN A 53 -7.45 12.77 16.83
CA GLN A 53 -7.49 14.05 17.53
C GLN A 53 -6.68 15.12 16.80
N ASP A 54 -5.46 14.78 16.35
CA ASP A 54 -4.51 15.74 15.81
C ASP A 54 -4.68 16.02 14.32
N PHE A 55 -5.15 15.01 13.55
CA PHE A 55 -5.25 15.09 12.08
C PHE A 55 -6.68 15.05 11.55
N GLY A 56 -7.71 15.00 12.43
CA GLY A 56 -9.11 14.89 12.03
C GLY A 56 -9.42 13.57 11.32
N LYS A 57 -10.25 13.61 10.26
CA LYS A 57 -10.62 12.44 9.46
C LYS A 57 -9.52 12.08 8.46
N VAL A 58 -8.77 11.02 8.76
CA VAL A 58 -7.64 10.54 7.96
C VAL A 58 -8.06 9.37 7.07
N GLY A 59 -7.75 9.44 5.77
CA GLY A 59 -7.93 8.30 4.86
C GLY A 59 -6.80 7.29 5.01
N CYS A 60 -7.15 6.03 5.32
CA CYS A 60 -6.23 4.91 5.53
C CYS A 60 -6.37 3.92 4.39
N ASN A 61 -5.27 3.62 3.72
CA ASN A 61 -5.23 2.69 2.60
C ASN A 61 -4.79 1.30 3.06
N GLY A 62 -5.38 0.28 2.44
CA GLY A 62 -4.86 -1.07 2.44
C GLY A 62 -4.82 -1.61 1.01
N MET A 63 -4.26 -2.81 0.83
CA MET A 63 -4.17 -3.48 -0.45
C MET A 63 -4.96 -4.79 -0.42
N ILE A 64 -5.57 -5.15 -1.56
CA ILE A 64 -6.18 -6.45 -1.80
C ILE A 64 -5.51 -7.03 -3.04
N TYR A 65 -5.04 -8.27 -2.94
CA TYR A 65 -4.55 -9.05 -4.08
C TYR A 65 -5.46 -10.24 -4.31
N ILE A 66 -6.02 -10.35 -5.52
CA ILE A 66 -6.99 -11.39 -5.90
C ILE A 66 -6.46 -12.14 -7.11
N THR A 67 -6.33 -13.45 -6.99
CA THR A 67 -6.00 -14.36 -8.09
C THR A 67 -6.51 -15.76 -7.76
N ASN A 68 -6.84 -16.57 -8.78
CA ASN A 68 -7.33 -17.95 -8.59
C ASN A 68 -8.54 -18.08 -7.64
N ASN A 69 -9.47 -17.10 -7.65
CA ASN A 69 -10.63 -17.02 -6.75
C ASN A 69 -10.24 -16.99 -5.25
N GLU A 70 -9.02 -16.56 -4.93
CA GLU A 70 -8.53 -16.34 -3.59
C GLU A 70 -8.04 -14.90 -3.44
N ALA A 71 -8.13 -14.37 -2.22
CA ALA A 71 -7.72 -13.02 -1.90
C ALA A 71 -6.81 -12.98 -0.66
N LEU A 72 -5.77 -12.15 -0.72
CA LEU A 72 -5.03 -11.68 0.46
C LEU A 72 -5.34 -10.20 0.68
N VAL A 73 -5.57 -9.83 1.93
CA VAL A 73 -5.76 -8.44 2.36
C VAL A 73 -4.50 -7.99 3.11
N PHE A 74 -4.05 -6.77 2.86
CA PHE A 74 -2.91 -6.15 3.53
C PHE A 74 -3.42 -4.90 4.23
N ASP A 75 -3.35 -4.91 5.54
CA ASP A 75 -4.01 -4.06 6.52
C ASP A 75 -5.54 -4.13 6.45
N THR A 76 -6.18 -4.14 7.61
CA THR A 76 -7.64 -4.16 7.70
C THR A 76 -8.21 -2.75 7.47
N PRO A 77 -9.50 -2.61 7.13
CA PRO A 77 -10.25 -1.39 7.42
C PRO A 77 -10.09 -0.96 8.89
N THR A 78 -10.39 0.31 9.17
CA THR A 78 -10.15 0.93 10.48
C THR A 78 -11.09 0.46 11.60
N ASN A 79 -12.09 -0.39 11.26
CA ASN A 79 -13.03 -0.99 12.21
C ASN A 79 -13.71 -2.25 11.64
N ASP A 80 -14.37 -3.02 12.53
CA ASP A 80 -14.98 -4.31 12.20
C ASP A 80 -16.14 -4.18 11.20
N VAL A 81 -16.98 -3.15 11.31
CA VAL A 81 -18.13 -2.95 10.41
C VAL A 81 -17.68 -2.78 8.96
N VAL A 82 -16.66 -1.95 8.73
CA VAL A 82 -16.12 -1.73 7.37
C VAL A 82 -15.29 -2.93 6.91
N SER A 83 -14.70 -3.69 7.83
CA SER A 83 -14.02 -4.96 7.50
C SER A 83 -15.00 -6.00 6.98
N LYS A 84 -16.17 -6.12 7.60
CA LYS A 84 -17.25 -6.95 7.11
C LYS A 84 -17.68 -6.56 5.70
N GLU A 85 -17.90 -5.28 5.45
CA GLU A 85 -18.26 -4.74 4.13
C GLU A 85 -17.18 -5.08 3.08
N LEU A 86 -15.88 -4.96 3.43
CA LEU A 86 -14.77 -5.31 2.54
C LEU A 86 -14.77 -6.81 2.21
N ILE A 87 -14.93 -7.67 3.21
CA ILE A 87 -14.96 -9.13 3.03
C ILE A 87 -16.16 -9.52 2.15
N GLU A 88 -17.35 -8.94 2.40
CA GLU A 88 -18.53 -9.15 1.58
C GLU A 88 -18.32 -8.70 0.13
N TRP A 89 -17.66 -7.58 -0.11
CA TRP A 89 -17.31 -7.14 -1.47
C TRP A 89 -16.39 -8.15 -2.17
N ILE A 90 -15.35 -8.65 -1.48
CA ILE A 90 -14.42 -9.65 -2.05
C ILE A 90 -15.18 -10.94 -2.40
N THR A 91 -16.01 -11.44 -1.47
CA THR A 91 -16.69 -12.71 -1.65
C THR A 91 -17.82 -12.65 -2.67
N THR A 92 -18.62 -11.58 -2.67
CA THR A 92 -19.83 -11.49 -3.53
C THR A 92 -19.57 -10.84 -4.88
N LYS A 93 -18.70 -9.81 -4.96
CA LYS A 93 -18.45 -9.07 -6.22
C LYS A 93 -17.23 -9.60 -6.97
N LYS A 94 -16.25 -10.20 -6.27
CA LYS A 94 -15.08 -10.82 -6.90
C LYS A 94 -15.12 -12.33 -6.94
N ASN A 95 -16.11 -12.94 -6.28
CA ASN A 95 -16.25 -14.39 -6.15
C ASN A 95 -14.93 -15.04 -5.69
N ALA A 96 -14.30 -14.43 -4.69
CA ALA A 96 -13.02 -14.86 -4.17
C ALA A 96 -13.09 -15.11 -2.65
N LYS A 97 -12.49 -16.20 -2.20
CA LYS A 97 -12.33 -16.50 -0.77
C LYS A 97 -11.21 -15.63 -0.20
N VAL A 98 -11.43 -14.99 0.95
CA VAL A 98 -10.35 -14.32 1.68
C VAL A 98 -9.50 -15.38 2.40
N SER A 99 -8.29 -15.63 1.89
CA SER A 99 -7.38 -16.68 2.39
C SER A 99 -6.47 -16.20 3.52
N GLY A 100 -6.42 -14.88 3.76
CA GLY A 100 -5.66 -14.32 4.88
C GLY A 100 -5.61 -12.79 4.87
N VAL A 101 -5.26 -12.24 6.03
CA VAL A 101 -4.96 -10.81 6.20
C VAL A 101 -3.57 -10.64 6.80
N VAL A 102 -2.78 -9.72 6.26
CA VAL A 102 -1.44 -9.37 6.75
C VAL A 102 -1.50 -7.96 7.34
N VAL A 103 -1.10 -7.83 8.60
CA VAL A 103 -1.03 -6.55 9.31
C VAL A 103 0.40 -6.02 9.25
N ASN A 104 0.58 -4.83 8.66
CA ASN A 104 1.92 -4.28 8.42
C ASN A 104 2.53 -3.58 9.63
N HIS A 105 1.73 -3.06 10.56
CA HIS A 105 2.19 -2.55 11.85
C HIS A 105 1.02 -2.46 12.85
N PHE A 106 1.32 -2.19 14.12
CA PHE A 106 0.37 -2.35 15.23
C PHE A 106 -0.70 -1.25 15.38
N HIS A 107 -0.70 -0.18 14.59
CA HIS A 107 -1.67 0.90 14.74
C HIS A 107 -3.07 0.53 14.24
N LYS A 108 -4.10 1.27 14.72
CA LYS A 108 -5.51 1.05 14.40
C LYS A 108 -5.86 1.18 12.92
N ASP A 109 -5.10 1.95 12.16
CA ASP A 109 -5.28 2.07 10.71
C ASP A 109 -4.89 0.81 9.94
N CYS A 110 -4.17 -0.14 10.59
CA CYS A 110 -3.79 -1.42 10.01
C CYS A 110 -4.51 -2.62 10.60
N LEU A 111 -4.88 -2.57 11.90
CA LEU A 111 -5.49 -3.72 12.58
C LEU A 111 -6.84 -3.42 13.24
N GLY A 112 -7.39 -2.21 13.07
CA GLY A 112 -8.61 -1.79 13.75
C GLY A 112 -9.85 -2.64 13.47
N GLY A 113 -9.91 -3.31 12.33
CA GLY A 113 -11.00 -4.22 11.97
C GLY A 113 -10.61 -5.70 11.97
N LEU A 114 -9.50 -6.07 12.63
CA LEU A 114 -8.97 -7.43 12.60
C LEU A 114 -9.89 -8.46 13.26
N LYS A 115 -10.68 -8.03 14.25
CA LYS A 115 -11.63 -8.90 14.94
C LYS A 115 -12.66 -9.51 13.98
N GLU A 116 -13.15 -8.74 13.01
CA GLU A 116 -14.11 -9.24 12.02
C GLU A 116 -13.49 -10.35 11.14
N PHE A 117 -12.22 -10.21 10.74
CA PHE A 117 -11.53 -11.27 10.01
C PHE A 117 -11.47 -12.58 10.83
N HIS A 118 -11.15 -12.48 12.12
CA HIS A 118 -11.12 -13.65 13.01
C HIS A 118 -12.49 -14.26 13.21
N GLN A 119 -13.56 -13.46 13.29
CA GLN A 119 -14.94 -13.96 13.40
C GLN A 119 -15.41 -14.73 12.15
N GLN A 120 -14.78 -14.50 11.01
CA GLN A 120 -15.03 -15.22 9.78
C GLN A 120 -13.96 -16.30 9.48
N ASP A 121 -13.22 -16.73 10.50
CA ASP A 121 -12.17 -17.76 10.42
C ASP A 121 -11.08 -17.45 9.39
N ILE A 122 -10.83 -16.14 9.11
CA ILE A 122 -9.78 -15.70 8.21
C ILE A 122 -8.47 -15.57 9.00
N PRO A 123 -7.41 -16.33 8.66
CA PRO A 123 -6.15 -16.28 9.37
C PRO A 123 -5.44 -14.92 9.17
N SER A 124 -4.82 -14.43 10.24
CA SER A 124 -4.07 -13.19 10.24
C SER A 124 -2.58 -13.43 10.48
N TYR A 125 -1.74 -12.62 9.83
CA TYR A 125 -0.30 -12.68 9.88
C TYR A 125 0.29 -11.32 10.21
N ALA A 126 1.35 -11.29 11.03
CA ALA A 126 2.08 -10.07 11.33
C ALA A 126 3.53 -10.38 11.75
N ASN A 127 4.40 -9.37 11.71
CA ASN A 127 5.70 -9.48 12.37
C ASN A 127 5.51 -9.80 13.86
N ASN A 128 6.37 -10.64 14.43
CA ASN A 128 6.31 -10.99 15.86
C ASN A 128 6.26 -9.73 16.75
N LEU A 129 7.01 -8.69 16.41
CA LEU A 129 6.98 -7.42 17.15
C LEU A 129 5.63 -6.70 17.05
N THR A 130 4.94 -6.80 15.91
CA THR A 130 3.57 -6.27 15.75
C THR A 130 2.61 -6.95 16.73
N ILE A 131 2.73 -8.27 16.91
CA ILE A 131 1.93 -9.05 17.87
C ILE A 131 2.21 -8.58 19.30
N GLU A 132 3.47 -8.38 19.66
CA GLU A 132 3.86 -7.90 21.00
C GLU A 132 3.32 -6.49 21.28
N LEU A 133 3.41 -5.59 20.31
CA LEU A 133 2.96 -4.21 20.44
C LEU A 133 1.42 -4.13 20.47
N ALA A 134 0.72 -4.90 19.63
CA ALA A 134 -0.75 -5.00 19.66
C ALA A 134 -1.24 -5.49 21.03
N LYS A 135 -0.57 -6.50 21.62
CA LYS A 135 -0.89 -7.00 22.97
C LYS A 135 -0.71 -5.91 24.03
N LYS A 136 0.37 -5.12 23.97
CA LYS A 136 0.62 -4.02 24.93
C LYS A 136 -0.45 -2.93 24.85
N GLN A 137 -1.04 -2.72 23.66
CA GLN A 137 -2.09 -1.73 23.43
C GLN A 137 -3.51 -2.28 23.65
N ASN A 138 -3.65 -3.55 24.07
CA ASN A 138 -4.95 -4.24 24.21
C ASN A 138 -5.77 -4.25 22.91
N TYR A 139 -5.10 -4.33 21.75
CA TYR A 139 -5.75 -4.49 20.47
C TYR A 139 -5.98 -5.96 20.12
N THR A 140 -6.80 -6.23 19.09
CA THR A 140 -6.94 -7.59 18.54
C THR A 140 -5.58 -8.08 18.05
N ILE A 141 -5.17 -9.26 18.51
CA ILE A 141 -3.82 -9.79 18.31
C ILE A 141 -3.79 -10.63 17.03
N PRO A 142 -2.91 -10.36 16.05
CA PRO A 142 -2.70 -11.25 14.91
C PRO A 142 -2.32 -12.67 15.35
N GLN A 143 -2.87 -13.69 14.65
CA GLN A 143 -2.77 -15.11 15.08
C GLN A 143 -1.44 -15.76 14.75
N ASN A 144 -0.83 -15.40 13.60
CA ASN A 144 0.37 -16.04 13.08
C ASN A 144 1.51 -15.03 12.99
N GLY A 145 2.54 -15.24 13.79
CA GLY A 145 3.73 -14.40 13.80
C GLY A 145 4.79 -14.88 12.81
N PHE A 146 5.55 -13.93 12.26
CA PHE A 146 6.75 -14.24 11.49
C PHE A 146 7.94 -13.35 11.89
N LYS A 147 9.15 -13.79 11.61
CA LYS A 147 10.37 -13.02 11.82
C LYS A 147 11.01 -12.68 10.47
N GLY A 148 11.23 -11.39 10.25
CA GLY A 148 11.95 -10.89 9.08
C GLY A 148 11.16 -10.99 7.78
N LYS A 149 10.80 -12.17 7.29
CA LYS A 149 10.16 -12.38 6.00
C LYS A 149 9.07 -13.44 6.07
N LEU A 150 7.93 -13.15 5.43
CA LEU A 150 6.83 -14.08 5.17
C LEU A 150 6.60 -14.17 3.66
N THR A 151 6.36 -15.37 3.14
CA THR A 151 5.90 -15.57 1.76
C THR A 151 4.58 -16.32 1.82
N LEU A 152 3.52 -15.69 1.28
CA LEU A 152 2.21 -16.31 1.09
C LEU A 152 2.00 -16.60 -0.39
N SER A 153 1.25 -17.65 -0.71
CA SER A 153 0.98 -18.06 -2.08
C SER A 153 -0.52 -18.13 -2.33
N LEU A 154 -0.97 -17.60 -3.48
CA LEU A 154 -2.29 -17.84 -4.06
C LEU A 154 -2.10 -18.60 -5.37
N GLY A 155 -2.32 -19.92 -5.34
CA GLY A 155 -1.89 -20.80 -6.42
C GLY A 155 -0.37 -20.72 -6.65
N THR A 156 0.05 -20.39 -7.87
CA THR A 156 1.47 -20.23 -8.24
C THR A 156 2.05 -18.86 -7.95
N HIS A 157 1.19 -17.87 -7.61
CA HIS A 157 1.60 -16.50 -7.38
C HIS A 157 2.03 -16.28 -5.93
N LYS A 158 3.15 -15.58 -5.75
CA LYS A 158 3.74 -15.31 -4.43
C LYS A 158 3.62 -13.84 -4.08
N VAL A 159 3.33 -13.59 -2.80
CA VAL A 159 3.44 -12.26 -2.18
C VAL A 159 4.44 -12.34 -1.05
N VAL A 160 5.39 -11.43 -1.04
CA VAL A 160 6.42 -11.33 0.00
C VAL A 160 6.11 -10.18 0.91
N THR A 161 5.96 -10.44 2.22
CA THR A 161 5.92 -9.41 3.26
C THR A 161 7.24 -9.45 4.02
N GLN A 162 7.89 -8.29 4.20
CA GLN A 162 9.23 -8.26 4.77
C GLN A 162 9.44 -7.06 5.69
N PHE A 163 10.09 -7.31 6.82
CA PHE A 163 10.67 -6.29 7.68
C PHE A 163 12.06 -5.93 7.15
N LEU A 164 12.30 -4.65 6.86
CA LEU A 164 13.56 -4.17 6.28
C LEU A 164 14.23 -3.09 7.14
N GLY A 165 13.67 -2.86 8.33
CA GLY A 165 14.13 -1.89 9.32
C GLY A 165 12.99 -1.10 9.95
N GLU A 166 13.29 -0.33 10.96
CA GLU A 166 12.38 0.57 11.64
C GLU A 166 12.14 1.83 10.80
N GLY A 167 11.02 2.52 11.03
CA GLY A 167 10.72 3.79 10.35
C GLY A 167 9.50 4.46 10.94
N HIS A 168 8.32 4.29 10.33
CA HIS A 168 7.05 4.80 10.88
C HIS A 168 6.76 4.21 12.27
N THR A 169 7.05 2.93 12.43
CA THR A 169 7.06 2.22 13.71
C THR A 169 8.26 1.26 13.76
N LYS A 170 8.49 0.64 14.89
CA LYS A 170 9.59 -0.32 15.08
C LYS A 170 9.32 -1.68 14.43
N ASP A 171 8.07 -2.00 14.13
CA ASP A 171 7.59 -3.31 13.66
C ASP A 171 7.17 -3.31 12.18
N ASN A 172 7.17 -2.14 11.52
CA ASN A 172 6.56 -1.99 10.20
C ASN A 172 7.19 -2.89 9.13
N THR A 173 6.31 -3.48 8.34
CA THR A 173 6.67 -4.32 7.18
C THR A 173 6.15 -3.69 5.89
N VAL A 174 6.64 -4.17 4.76
CA VAL A 174 6.12 -3.85 3.43
C VAL A 174 5.77 -5.16 2.71
N SER A 175 4.80 -5.11 1.78
CA SER A 175 4.36 -6.30 1.04
C SER A 175 4.49 -6.08 -0.46
N TYR A 176 5.08 -7.05 -1.17
CA TYR A 176 5.37 -6.94 -2.60
C TYR A 176 4.72 -8.07 -3.38
N VAL A 177 3.89 -7.71 -4.37
CA VAL A 177 3.29 -8.62 -5.35
C VAL A 177 4.19 -8.62 -6.58
N GLU A 178 5.04 -9.64 -6.73
CA GLU A 178 6.08 -9.68 -7.76
C GLU A 178 5.49 -9.72 -9.16
N SER A 179 4.46 -10.54 -9.40
CA SER A 179 3.79 -10.67 -10.71
C SER A 179 3.23 -9.34 -11.22
N GLU A 180 2.77 -8.48 -10.31
CA GLU A 180 2.17 -7.18 -10.62
C GLU A 180 3.17 -6.02 -10.51
N LYS A 181 4.33 -6.25 -9.90
CA LYS A 181 5.33 -5.22 -9.55
C LYS A 181 4.74 -4.10 -8.68
N VAL A 182 3.80 -4.48 -7.79
CA VAL A 182 3.11 -3.58 -6.87
C VAL A 182 3.68 -3.74 -5.48
N LEU A 183 4.11 -2.64 -4.88
CA LEU A 183 4.54 -2.55 -3.49
C LEU A 183 3.44 -1.90 -2.66
N TYR A 184 2.96 -2.60 -1.63
CA TYR A 184 2.23 -2.00 -0.53
C TYR A 184 3.22 -1.58 0.55
N GLY A 185 3.47 -0.29 0.63
CA GLY A 185 4.44 0.28 1.58
C GLY A 185 3.82 0.63 2.93
N GLY A 186 2.47 0.64 3.03
CA GLY A 186 1.80 1.09 4.25
C GLY A 186 2.30 2.47 4.69
N CYS A 187 2.25 2.74 5.98
CA CYS A 187 2.65 4.04 6.57
C CYS A 187 4.16 4.30 6.55
N MET A 188 4.96 3.27 6.21
CA MET A 188 6.38 3.41 5.93
C MET A 188 6.64 4.37 4.76
N LEU A 189 5.78 4.40 3.74
CA LEU A 189 5.97 5.23 2.55
C LEU A 189 4.98 6.39 2.52
N LYS A 190 5.50 7.57 2.17
CA LYS A 190 4.73 8.81 2.06
C LYS A 190 4.33 9.08 0.63
N SER A 191 3.07 9.51 0.42
CA SER A 191 2.64 9.98 -0.90
C SER A 191 3.28 11.35 -1.22
N LEU A 192 3.40 11.69 -2.49
CA LEU A 192 3.96 12.98 -2.90
C LEU A 192 3.16 14.13 -2.28
N LYS A 193 3.86 15.15 -1.80
CA LYS A 193 3.36 16.33 -1.10
C LYS A 193 2.79 16.07 0.30
N ALA A 194 2.82 14.83 0.81
CA ALA A 194 2.47 14.55 2.20
C ALA A 194 3.55 15.07 3.16
N GLY A 195 3.16 15.41 4.37
CA GLY A 195 4.09 15.70 5.48
C GLY A 195 4.54 14.42 6.19
N LYS A 196 5.33 14.61 7.26
CA LYS A 196 5.86 13.49 8.07
C LYS A 196 4.78 12.68 8.80
N GLY A 197 3.62 13.30 9.12
CA GLY A 197 2.51 12.67 9.84
C GLY A 197 2.82 12.39 11.30
N ASN A 198 2.17 11.39 11.89
CA ASN A 198 2.43 10.97 13.26
C ASN A 198 3.82 10.34 13.39
N LEU A 199 4.59 10.78 14.38
CA LEU A 199 5.97 10.36 14.66
C LEU A 199 6.13 9.75 16.05
N GLU A 200 5.05 9.56 16.81
CA GLU A 200 5.08 9.13 18.22
C GLU A 200 5.87 7.83 18.41
N ASP A 201 5.64 6.84 17.54
CA ASP A 201 6.29 5.53 17.59
C ASP A 201 7.42 5.38 16.56
N ALA A 202 7.80 6.48 15.89
CA ALA A 202 8.72 6.45 14.78
C ALA A 202 10.19 6.36 15.20
N ASN A 203 10.98 5.59 14.45
CA ASN A 203 12.43 5.73 14.42
C ASN A 203 12.81 6.59 13.20
N VAL A 204 12.79 7.91 13.42
CA VAL A 204 13.07 8.90 12.36
C VAL A 204 14.49 8.76 11.80
N PHE A 205 15.48 8.35 12.63
CA PHE A 205 16.87 8.17 12.21
C PHE A 205 17.07 6.95 11.29
N ALA A 206 16.33 5.87 11.53
CA ALA A 206 16.41 4.66 10.70
C ALA A 206 15.60 4.76 9.41
N TRP A 207 14.56 5.61 9.37
CA TRP A 207 13.51 5.59 8.35
C TRP A 207 14.06 5.73 6.91
N SER A 208 14.92 6.71 6.66
CA SER A 208 15.54 6.91 5.34
C SER A 208 16.31 5.68 4.86
N THR A 209 17.14 5.08 5.74
CA THR A 209 17.91 3.86 5.44
C THR A 209 16.99 2.66 5.20
N THR A 210 15.94 2.51 6.01
CA THR A 210 14.95 1.44 5.82
C THR A 210 14.28 1.53 4.46
N VAL A 211 13.87 2.72 4.02
CA VAL A 211 13.24 2.88 2.68
C VAL A 211 14.26 2.65 1.57
N ALA A 212 15.53 2.99 1.76
CA ALA A 212 16.59 2.63 0.80
C ALA A 212 16.77 1.10 0.71
N ASN A 213 16.67 0.37 1.83
CA ASN A 213 16.66 -1.09 1.85
C ASN A 213 15.46 -1.66 1.09
N VAL A 214 14.25 -1.07 1.25
CA VAL A 214 13.07 -1.46 0.47
C VAL A 214 13.35 -1.31 -1.04
N LYS A 215 13.89 -0.17 -1.45
CA LYS A 215 14.21 0.12 -2.86
C LYS A 215 15.22 -0.87 -3.44
N SER A 216 16.25 -1.22 -2.68
CA SER A 216 17.27 -2.20 -3.12
C SER A 216 16.75 -3.63 -3.15
N THR A 217 15.88 -4.00 -2.19
CA THR A 217 15.31 -5.35 -2.10
C THR A 217 14.32 -5.63 -3.25
N PHE A 218 13.57 -4.60 -3.68
CA PHE A 218 12.54 -4.72 -4.72
C PHE A 218 12.84 -3.77 -5.89
N PRO A 219 13.85 -4.04 -6.74
CA PRO A 219 14.30 -3.10 -7.76
C PRO A 219 13.29 -2.89 -8.91
N ASN A 220 12.33 -3.81 -9.07
CA ASN A 220 11.38 -3.79 -10.19
C ASN A 220 10.02 -3.18 -9.85
N ILE A 221 9.90 -2.39 -8.79
CA ILE A 221 8.65 -1.74 -8.39
C ILE A 221 8.16 -0.79 -9.51
N LYS A 222 6.91 -0.98 -9.93
CA LYS A 222 6.22 -0.07 -10.86
C LYS A 222 5.19 0.80 -10.16
N THR A 223 4.48 0.22 -9.20
CA THR A 223 3.40 0.90 -8.47
C THR A 223 3.62 0.77 -6.97
N VAL A 224 3.37 1.87 -6.25
CA VAL A 224 3.49 1.95 -4.80
C VAL A 224 2.19 2.43 -4.21
N ILE A 225 1.64 1.65 -3.27
CA ILE A 225 0.47 2.02 -2.47
C ILE A 225 0.97 2.44 -1.09
N PRO A 226 0.93 3.73 -0.73
CA PRO A 226 1.27 4.20 0.61
C PRO A 226 0.11 4.00 1.57
N GLY A 227 0.35 3.99 2.89
CA GLY A 227 -0.69 3.87 3.91
C GLY A 227 -1.70 5.03 3.90
N HIS A 228 -1.30 6.18 3.39
CA HIS A 228 -2.17 7.36 3.26
C HIS A 228 -1.91 8.08 1.93
N GLY A 229 -2.97 8.70 1.39
CA GLY A 229 -2.87 9.53 0.18
C GLY A 229 -2.91 8.74 -1.13
N LYS A 230 -2.35 9.33 -2.18
CA LYS A 230 -2.43 8.81 -3.56
C LYS A 230 -1.39 7.73 -3.84
N VAL A 231 -1.78 6.75 -4.63
CA VAL A 231 -0.90 5.76 -5.26
C VAL A 231 0.10 6.46 -6.19
N GLY A 232 1.32 5.94 -6.26
CA GLY A 232 2.37 6.47 -7.10
C GLY A 232 3.24 5.38 -7.72
N ASP A 233 4.42 5.73 -8.11
CA ASP A 233 5.49 4.86 -8.58
C ASP A 233 6.67 4.86 -7.59
N SER A 234 7.82 4.35 -8.00
CA SER A 234 9.02 4.30 -7.16
C SER A 234 9.50 5.66 -6.66
N SER A 235 9.04 6.77 -7.24
CA SER A 235 9.36 8.13 -6.75
C SER A 235 8.86 8.40 -5.33
N LEU A 236 7.84 7.62 -4.85
CA LEU A 236 7.39 7.71 -3.45
C LEU A 236 8.47 7.25 -2.47
N LEU A 237 9.30 6.27 -2.86
CA LEU A 237 10.43 5.85 -2.05
C LEU A 237 11.48 6.97 -1.97
N ASP A 238 11.83 7.57 -3.11
CA ASP A 238 12.80 8.68 -3.16
C ASP A 238 12.32 9.90 -2.37
N TYR A 239 11.02 10.21 -2.49
CA TYR A 239 10.39 11.27 -1.70
C TYR A 239 10.49 11.00 -0.20
N THR A 240 10.19 9.76 0.23
CA THR A 240 10.27 9.36 1.65
C THR A 240 11.71 9.35 2.15
N ILE A 241 12.66 8.82 1.38
CA ILE A 241 14.09 8.87 1.70
C ILE A 241 14.53 10.31 1.94
N LYS A 242 14.21 11.23 0.99
CA LYS A 242 14.57 12.65 1.10
C LYS A 242 13.96 13.32 2.34
N MET A 243 12.70 13.00 2.67
CA MET A 243 11.97 13.59 3.79
C MET A 243 12.60 13.23 5.15
N PHE A 244 13.16 12.02 5.29
CA PHE A 244 13.74 11.52 6.54
C PHE A 244 15.27 11.42 6.52
N LYS A 245 15.91 11.93 5.45
CA LYS A 245 17.36 12.05 5.41
C LYS A 245 17.80 13.07 6.47
N GLN A 246 18.73 12.66 7.32
CA GLN A 246 19.40 13.50 8.31
C GLN A 246 20.54 14.29 7.65
#